data_a78751e6cdf9de76da6572e70a0b248c
#
_entry.id   a78751e6cdf9de76da6572e70a0b248c
#
_cell.length_a   1.000
_cell.length_b   1.000
_cell.length_c   1.000
_cell.angle_alpha   90.00
_cell.angle_beta   90.00
_cell.angle_gamma   90.00
#
_symmetry.space_group_name_H-M   'P 1'
#
loop_
_entity.id
_entity.type
_entity.pdbx_description
1 polymer ?
#
loop_
_entity_poly.entity_id
_entity_poly.type
_entity_poly.pdbx_seq_one_letter_code
_entity_poly.pdbx_strand_id
1 'polypeptide(L)'
;MEKLFQQTLSSCQGWPLKEQNRELAIIFNHADPLSVQIGQYYRQKRNIPANHVIEVIFDPSETSLSREDFKRIKQEVDALTPPDVQGYALTWTKPYRVDCMSITSAFALGFDPRHCAKGCKAIAPNPYFNSNRSQPFIDFRIRPTIAAWRK
;
A
#
# COMPACT_ATOMS: atom_id res chain seq x y z
N MET A 1 36.38 16.99 34.51
CA MET A 1 36.34 16.73 33.06
C MET A 1 35.34 15.61 32.76
N GLU A 2 34.09 15.69 33.27
CA GLU A 2 33.08 14.59 33.18
C GLU A 2 31.66 15.07 32.84
N LYS A 3 31.50 16.24 32.24
CA LYS A 3 30.21 16.85 31.89
C LYS A 3 29.98 17.05 30.37
N LEU A 4 30.84 16.51 29.51
CA LEU A 4 30.77 16.76 28.05
C LEU A 4 30.33 15.50 27.24
N PHE A 5 30.00 14.39 27.88
CA PHE A 5 29.66 13.13 27.17
C PHE A 5 28.18 12.73 27.24
N GLN A 6 27.33 13.56 27.82
CA GLN A 6 25.90 13.21 28.03
C GLN A 6 24.91 13.93 27.10
N GLN A 7 25.36 14.62 26.06
CA GLN A 7 24.47 15.37 25.17
C GLN A 7 24.32 14.84 23.74
N THR A 8 24.83 13.66 23.42
CA THR A 8 24.77 13.11 22.03
C THR A 8 23.91 11.87 21.85
N LEU A 9 23.06 11.49 22.81
CA LEU A 9 22.17 10.32 22.68
C LEU A 9 20.67 10.68 22.63
N SER A 10 20.31 11.91 22.36
CA SER A 10 18.90 12.36 22.40
C SER A 10 18.26 12.64 21.03
N SER A 11 18.68 11.98 19.96
CA SER A 11 18.06 12.20 18.64
C SER A 11 17.65 10.91 17.91
N CYS A 12 17.55 9.79 18.60
CA CYS A 12 16.80 8.63 18.11
C CYS A 12 15.44 8.58 18.84
N GLN A 13 14.68 9.67 18.76
CA GLN A 13 13.26 9.61 19.09
C GLN A 13 12.60 8.77 18.00
N GLY A 14 12.43 7.48 18.28
CA GLY A 14 11.62 6.60 17.46
C GLY A 14 10.26 7.25 17.27
N TRP A 15 9.83 7.40 16.03
CA TRP A 15 8.49 7.84 15.68
C TRP A 15 7.48 7.09 16.56
N PRO A 16 6.55 7.76 17.23
CA PRO A 16 5.64 7.10 18.14
C PRO A 16 4.82 6.05 17.35
N LEU A 17 4.97 4.77 17.73
CA LEU A 17 4.33 3.62 17.06
C LEU A 17 2.79 3.78 16.92
N LYS A 18 2.19 4.65 17.71
CA LYS A 18 0.75 4.94 17.69
C LYS A 18 0.28 5.76 16.49
N GLU A 19 1.14 6.57 15.87
CA GLU A 19 0.78 7.36 14.69
C GLU A 19 0.92 6.55 13.40
N GLN A 20 1.88 5.65 13.32
CA GLN A 20 2.11 4.79 12.14
C GLN A 20 0.92 3.87 11.82
N ASN A 21 0.08 3.54 12.79
CA ASN A 21 -1.07 2.65 12.60
C ASN A 21 -2.24 3.34 11.87
N ARG A 22 -2.29 4.66 11.86
CA ARG A 22 -3.34 5.44 11.18
C ARG A 22 -3.02 5.76 9.73
N GLU A 23 -1.76 5.63 9.34
CA GLU A 23 -1.31 5.94 7.98
C GLU A 23 -1.40 4.75 7.02
N LEU A 24 -1.80 3.58 7.52
CA LEU A 24 -1.88 2.35 6.72
C LEU A 24 -3.32 1.85 6.64
N ALA A 25 -3.78 1.52 5.42
CA ALA A 25 -5.00 0.75 5.22
C ALA A 25 -4.67 -0.66 4.74
N ILE A 26 -5.46 -1.63 5.20
CA ILE A 26 -5.42 -3.02 4.76
C ILE A 26 -6.48 -3.21 3.71
N ILE A 27 -6.10 -3.82 2.58
CA ILE A 27 -7.05 -4.24 1.56
C ILE A 27 -7.00 -5.76 1.49
N PHE A 28 -8.14 -6.42 1.68
CA PHE A 28 -8.25 -7.86 1.57
C PHE A 28 -9.31 -8.28 0.55
N ASN A 29 -9.11 -9.43 -0.10
CA ASN A 29 -10.11 -10.02 -0.98
C ASN A 29 -11.03 -10.93 -0.17
N HIS A 30 -12.31 -10.60 -0.09
CA HIS A 30 -13.31 -11.41 0.63
C HIS A 30 -13.49 -12.82 0.04
N ALA A 31 -13.32 -12.96 -1.26
CA ALA A 31 -13.43 -14.25 -1.95
C ALA A 31 -12.24 -15.19 -1.68
N ASP A 32 -11.18 -14.71 -1.04
CA ASP A 32 -9.98 -15.48 -0.67
C ASP A 32 -9.90 -15.64 0.87
N PRO A 33 -10.21 -16.81 1.43
CA PRO A 33 -10.15 -17.05 2.87
C PRO A 33 -8.77 -16.76 3.48
N LEU A 34 -7.69 -17.02 2.73
CA LEU A 34 -6.33 -16.73 3.19
C LEU A 34 -6.08 -15.22 3.26
N SER A 35 -6.55 -14.47 2.27
CA SER A 35 -6.49 -13.01 2.25
C SER A 35 -7.20 -12.40 3.46
N VAL A 36 -8.40 -12.90 3.78
CA VAL A 36 -9.17 -12.48 4.97
C VAL A 36 -8.38 -12.78 6.26
N GLN A 37 -7.86 -14.00 6.39
CA GLN A 37 -7.08 -14.40 7.58
C GLN A 37 -5.83 -13.52 7.77
N ILE A 38 -5.09 -13.26 6.69
CA ILE A 38 -3.89 -12.41 6.73
C ILE A 38 -4.28 -10.98 7.10
N GLY A 39 -5.35 -10.44 6.50
CA GLY A 39 -5.85 -9.09 6.78
C GLY A 39 -6.23 -8.92 8.25
N GLN A 40 -6.97 -9.87 8.82
CA GLN A 40 -7.36 -9.86 10.22
C GLN A 40 -6.15 -9.96 11.16
N TYR A 41 -5.22 -10.87 10.86
CA TYR A 41 -3.97 -11.02 11.64
C TYR A 41 -3.15 -9.73 11.63
N TYR A 42 -2.95 -9.14 10.44
CA TYR A 42 -2.18 -7.92 10.27
C TYR A 42 -2.82 -6.74 11.02
N ARG A 43 -4.16 -6.60 10.91
CA ARG A 43 -4.93 -5.61 11.66
C ARG A 43 -4.69 -5.69 13.16
N GLN A 44 -4.81 -6.90 13.72
CA GLN A 44 -4.63 -7.13 15.16
C GLN A 44 -3.18 -6.81 15.60
N LYS A 45 -2.19 -7.33 14.87
CA LYS A 45 -0.78 -7.16 15.22
C LYS A 45 -0.29 -5.71 15.11
N ARG A 46 -0.87 -4.94 14.21
CA ARG A 46 -0.52 -3.53 13.99
C ARG A 46 -1.51 -2.54 14.62
N ASN A 47 -2.55 -3.01 15.31
CA ASN A 47 -3.61 -2.19 15.89
C ASN A 47 -4.22 -1.20 14.88
N ILE A 48 -4.45 -1.66 13.63
CA ILE A 48 -5.00 -0.83 12.56
C ILE A 48 -6.48 -0.57 12.84
N PRO A 49 -6.96 0.68 12.74
CA PRO A 49 -8.36 1.03 12.97
C PRO A 49 -9.32 0.26 12.05
N ALA A 50 -10.54 0.00 12.50
CA ALA A 50 -11.52 -0.76 11.72
C ALA A 50 -11.89 -0.06 10.40
N ASN A 51 -11.96 1.26 10.40
CA ASN A 51 -12.25 2.08 9.23
C ASN A 51 -11.10 2.20 8.22
N HIS A 52 -9.91 1.61 8.53
CA HIS A 52 -8.77 1.47 7.63
C HIS A 52 -8.68 0.06 7.03
N VAL A 53 -9.72 -0.75 7.18
CA VAL A 53 -9.81 -2.07 6.59
C VAL A 53 -10.82 -2.03 5.46
N ILE A 54 -10.34 -2.28 4.24
CA ILE A 54 -11.13 -2.18 3.01
C ILE A 54 -11.28 -3.57 2.43
N GLU A 55 -12.50 -3.95 2.17
CA GLU A 55 -12.86 -5.22 1.56
C GLU A 55 -13.07 -5.04 0.06
N VAL A 56 -12.53 -5.95 -0.74
CA VAL A 56 -12.74 -6.03 -2.18
C VAL A 56 -13.12 -7.45 -2.58
N ILE A 57 -13.73 -7.62 -3.75
CA ILE A 57 -14.16 -8.93 -4.25
C ILE A 57 -13.68 -9.09 -5.70
N PHE A 58 -12.88 -10.13 -5.93
CA PHE A 58 -12.47 -10.60 -7.25
C PHE A 58 -12.07 -12.08 -7.19
N ASP A 59 -11.94 -12.74 -8.36
CA ASP A 59 -11.57 -14.14 -8.46
C ASP A 59 -10.11 -14.35 -8.00
N PRO A 60 -9.86 -15.10 -6.90
CA PRO A 60 -8.51 -15.37 -6.38
C PRO A 60 -7.74 -16.41 -7.21
N SER A 61 -8.36 -17.08 -8.18
CA SER A 61 -7.70 -18.08 -9.04
C SER A 61 -6.90 -17.42 -10.16
N GLU A 62 -7.34 -16.26 -10.62
CA GLU A 62 -6.73 -15.51 -11.72
C GLU A 62 -5.35 -14.94 -11.35
N THR A 63 -4.45 -14.90 -12.32
CA THR A 63 -3.10 -14.33 -12.13
C THR A 63 -3.03 -12.85 -12.45
N SER A 64 -3.99 -12.34 -13.22
CA SER A 64 -4.06 -10.96 -13.67
C SER A 64 -5.49 -10.42 -13.57
N LEU A 65 -5.66 -9.24 -13.02
CA LEU A 65 -6.91 -8.49 -13.16
C LEU A 65 -7.01 -7.86 -14.55
N SER A 66 -8.23 -7.79 -15.09
CA SER A 66 -8.51 -6.93 -16.23
C SER A 66 -8.34 -5.45 -15.87
N ARG A 67 -8.13 -4.59 -16.85
CA ARG A 67 -8.03 -3.14 -16.60
C ARG A 67 -9.34 -2.57 -16.09
N GLU A 68 -10.44 -3.08 -16.59
CA GLU A 68 -11.80 -2.69 -16.23
C GLU A 68 -12.11 -3.06 -14.78
N ASP A 69 -11.84 -4.30 -14.38
CA ASP A 69 -12.02 -4.75 -12.99
C ASP A 69 -11.12 -3.99 -12.05
N PHE A 70 -9.86 -3.81 -12.41
CA PHE A 70 -8.93 -3.02 -11.60
C PHE A 70 -9.43 -1.58 -11.42
N LYS A 71 -9.90 -0.93 -12.49
CA LYS A 71 -10.43 0.44 -12.42
C LYS A 71 -11.61 0.53 -11.44
N ARG A 72 -12.54 -0.42 -11.52
CA ARG A 72 -13.70 -0.49 -10.62
C ARG A 72 -13.25 -0.66 -9.17
N ILE A 73 -12.38 -1.66 -8.90
CA ILE A 73 -11.86 -1.94 -7.55
C ILE A 73 -11.07 -0.73 -7.01
N LYS A 74 -10.23 -0.13 -7.83
CA LYS A 74 -9.43 1.04 -7.41
C LYS A 74 -10.30 2.24 -7.05
N GLN A 75 -11.37 2.49 -7.80
CA GLN A 75 -12.33 3.55 -7.49
C GLN A 75 -13.05 3.28 -6.16
N GLU A 76 -13.45 2.04 -5.90
CA GLU A 76 -14.08 1.63 -4.65
C GLU A 76 -13.11 1.81 -3.47
N VAL A 77 -11.89 1.34 -3.61
CA VAL A 77 -10.84 1.50 -2.58
C VAL A 77 -10.55 2.97 -2.31
N ASP A 78 -10.42 3.80 -3.35
CA ASP A 78 -10.15 5.22 -3.18
C ASP A 78 -11.30 5.96 -2.47
N ALA A 79 -12.54 5.58 -2.75
CA ALA A 79 -13.73 6.16 -2.11
C ALA A 79 -13.84 5.78 -0.62
N LEU A 80 -13.38 4.57 -0.26
CA LEU A 80 -13.44 4.06 1.12
C LEU A 80 -12.19 4.42 1.95
N THR A 81 -11.14 4.90 1.33
CA THR A 81 -9.86 5.19 2.01
C THR A 81 -9.94 6.49 2.80
N PRO A 82 -9.71 6.47 4.13
CA PRO A 82 -9.61 7.67 4.93
C PRO A 82 -8.47 8.61 4.45
N PRO A 83 -8.61 9.93 4.65
CA PRO A 83 -7.65 10.92 4.13
C PRO A 83 -6.27 10.87 4.80
N ASP A 84 -6.17 10.33 6.00
CA ASP A 84 -4.93 10.15 6.76
C ASP A 84 -4.11 8.92 6.33
N VAL A 85 -4.68 8.04 5.49
CA VAL A 85 -3.97 6.86 4.98
C VAL A 85 -2.91 7.26 3.96
N GLN A 86 -1.67 6.86 4.21
CA GLN A 86 -0.51 7.12 3.37
C GLN A 86 -0.09 5.89 2.54
N GLY A 87 -0.54 4.70 2.90
CA GLY A 87 -0.15 3.48 2.22
C GLY A 87 -1.17 2.34 2.32
N TYR A 88 -1.02 1.35 1.45
CA TYR A 88 -1.84 0.14 1.41
C TYR A 88 -1.03 -1.11 1.72
N ALA A 89 -1.63 -2.03 2.46
CA ALA A 89 -1.18 -3.41 2.61
C ALA A 89 -2.17 -4.35 1.92
N LEU A 90 -1.74 -4.98 0.82
CA LEU A 90 -2.53 -5.97 0.10
C LEU A 90 -2.27 -7.36 0.69
N THR A 91 -3.31 -8.13 0.99
CA THR A 91 -3.20 -9.38 1.75
C THR A 91 -3.48 -10.65 0.94
N TRP A 92 -3.46 -10.59 -0.38
CA TRP A 92 -3.63 -11.73 -1.28
C TRP A 92 -2.38 -12.03 -2.09
N THR A 93 -2.33 -13.20 -2.66
CA THR A 93 -1.21 -13.65 -3.51
C THR A 93 -1.53 -13.55 -4.99
N LYS A 94 -2.80 -13.74 -5.35
CA LYS A 94 -3.31 -13.64 -6.72
C LYS A 94 -4.58 -12.80 -6.72
N PRO A 95 -4.79 -12.01 -7.78
CA PRO A 95 -3.88 -11.71 -8.89
C PRO A 95 -2.69 -10.85 -8.45
N TYR A 96 -1.54 -11.05 -9.06
CA TYR A 96 -0.32 -10.29 -8.73
C TYR A 96 0.00 -9.19 -9.75
N ARG A 97 -0.84 -9.04 -10.78
CA ARG A 97 -0.65 -8.01 -11.81
C ARG A 97 -1.97 -7.48 -12.35
N VAL A 98 -1.88 -6.33 -12.98
CA VAL A 98 -2.91 -5.75 -13.86
C VAL A 98 -2.24 -5.58 -15.22
N ASP A 99 -2.60 -6.43 -16.19
CA ASP A 99 -1.90 -6.47 -17.49
C ASP A 99 -0.38 -6.59 -17.30
N CYS A 100 0.39 -5.56 -17.65
CA CYS A 100 1.85 -5.49 -17.59
C CYS A 100 2.41 -4.90 -16.28
N MET A 101 1.58 -4.28 -15.43
CA MET A 101 2.00 -3.72 -14.15
C MET A 101 1.83 -4.72 -13.02
N SER A 102 2.73 -4.70 -12.03
CA SER A 102 2.48 -5.40 -10.78
C SER A 102 1.25 -4.83 -10.07
N ILE A 103 0.54 -5.66 -9.32
CA ILE A 103 -0.65 -5.22 -8.58
C ILE A 103 -0.32 -4.10 -7.59
N THR A 104 0.82 -4.18 -6.91
CA THR A 104 1.29 -3.16 -5.96
C THR A 104 1.58 -1.83 -6.66
N SER A 105 2.24 -1.86 -7.82
CA SER A 105 2.47 -0.64 -8.60
C SER A 105 1.17 -0.04 -9.14
N ALA A 106 0.23 -0.88 -9.58
CA ALA A 106 -1.06 -0.41 -10.07
C ALA A 106 -1.88 0.24 -8.95
N PHE A 107 -1.90 -0.31 -7.74
CA PHE A 107 -2.56 0.33 -6.59
C PHE A 107 -1.87 1.63 -6.16
N ALA A 108 -0.53 1.68 -6.22
CA ALA A 108 0.22 2.86 -5.82
C ALA A 108 0.11 4.02 -6.82
N LEU A 109 0.19 3.74 -8.12
CA LEU A 109 0.33 4.76 -9.18
C LEU A 109 -0.94 4.92 -10.03
N GLY A 110 -1.92 4.02 -9.90
CA GLY A 110 -2.93 3.78 -10.91
C GLY A 110 -2.39 2.94 -12.07
N PHE A 111 -3.28 2.33 -12.87
CA PHE A 111 -2.84 1.63 -14.06
C PHE A 111 -2.50 2.65 -15.17
N ASP A 112 -1.24 2.64 -15.60
CA ASP A 112 -0.77 3.45 -16.73
C ASP A 112 0.24 2.62 -17.53
N PRO A 113 -0.03 2.36 -18.84
CA PRO A 113 0.87 1.58 -19.69
C PRO A 113 2.25 2.20 -19.87
N ARG A 114 2.45 3.47 -19.52
CA ARG A 114 3.76 4.12 -19.52
C ARG A 114 4.72 3.58 -18.46
N HIS A 115 4.18 2.93 -17.41
CA HIS A 115 4.96 2.23 -16.38
C HIS A 115 5.31 0.79 -16.76
N CYS A 116 4.87 0.31 -17.93
CA CYS A 116 5.18 -1.03 -18.41
C CYS A 116 6.53 -1.08 -19.11
N ALA A 117 7.45 -1.87 -18.59
CA ALA A 117 8.72 -2.09 -19.25
C ALA A 117 8.55 -2.80 -20.60
N LYS A 118 9.11 -2.22 -21.64
CA LYS A 118 9.18 -2.82 -23.00
C LYS A 118 10.66 -2.99 -23.37
N GLY A 119 11.22 -4.12 -22.97
CA GLY A 119 12.67 -4.38 -23.12
C GLY A 119 13.49 -3.42 -22.25
N CYS A 120 14.54 -2.84 -22.83
CA CYS A 120 15.43 -1.88 -22.14
C CYS A 120 15.00 -0.42 -22.25
N LYS A 121 13.76 -0.14 -22.67
CA LYS A 121 13.27 1.24 -22.76
C LYS A 121 12.96 1.80 -21.38
N ALA A 122 13.24 3.10 -21.21
CA ALA A 122 12.86 3.82 -20.00
C ALA A 122 11.34 3.80 -19.81
N ILE A 123 10.89 3.62 -18.58
CA ILE A 123 9.49 3.74 -18.16
C ILE A 123 9.22 5.15 -17.63
N ALA A 124 7.95 5.49 -17.40
CA ALA A 124 7.57 6.75 -16.76
C ALA A 124 8.24 6.86 -15.37
N PRO A 125 8.69 8.05 -14.96
CA PRO A 125 9.30 8.24 -13.65
C PRO A 125 8.29 7.95 -12.53
N ASN A 126 8.79 7.38 -11.44
CA ASN A 126 8.00 7.14 -10.25
C ASN A 126 7.88 8.45 -9.45
N PRO A 127 6.67 8.97 -9.19
CA PRO A 127 6.47 10.23 -8.45
C PRO A 127 6.93 10.17 -6.99
N TYR A 128 7.10 8.97 -6.43
CA TYR A 128 7.66 8.80 -5.09
C TYR A 128 9.19 8.85 -5.05
N PHE A 129 9.84 8.75 -6.21
CA PHE A 129 11.30 8.76 -6.24
C PHE A 129 11.84 10.11 -5.75
N ASN A 130 12.67 10.04 -4.72
CA ASN A 130 13.29 11.21 -4.10
C ASN A 130 12.29 12.29 -3.62
N SER A 131 11.05 11.89 -3.31
CA SER A 131 10.03 12.78 -2.76
C SER A 131 10.01 12.66 -1.23
N ASN A 132 10.08 13.80 -0.55
CA ASN A 132 9.89 13.92 0.91
C ASN A 132 8.49 14.45 1.27
N ARG A 133 7.57 14.53 0.30
CA ARG A 133 6.19 14.97 0.51
C ARG A 133 5.32 13.78 0.90
N SER A 134 4.53 13.95 1.95
CA SER A 134 3.46 13.03 2.31
C SER A 134 2.18 13.30 1.51
N GLN A 135 1.25 12.33 1.47
CA GLN A 135 -0.11 12.56 1.03
C GLN A 135 -0.79 13.66 1.90
N PRO A 136 -1.71 14.49 1.38
CA PRO A 136 -2.25 14.51 0.02
C PRO A 136 -1.49 15.42 -0.99
N PHE A 137 -0.30 15.88 -0.67
CA PHE A 137 0.41 16.90 -1.46
C PHE A 137 0.97 16.41 -2.80
N ILE A 138 1.03 15.10 -3.02
CA ILE A 138 1.52 14.54 -4.30
C ILE A 138 0.33 14.36 -5.24
N ASP A 139 -0.58 13.53 -4.91
CA ASP A 139 -1.90 13.25 -5.50
C ASP A 139 -2.58 12.28 -4.54
N PHE A 140 -3.73 12.62 -3.99
CA PHE A 140 -4.42 11.79 -3.02
C PHE A 140 -4.83 10.39 -3.53
N ARG A 141 -4.76 10.16 -4.85
CA ARG A 141 -4.98 8.85 -5.48
C ARG A 141 -3.75 7.94 -5.49
N ILE A 142 -2.59 8.52 -5.23
CA ILE A 142 -1.31 7.81 -5.31
C ILE A 142 -0.87 7.49 -3.89
N ARG A 143 -0.83 6.20 -3.53
CA ARG A 143 -0.40 5.71 -2.21
C ARG A 143 0.59 4.56 -2.35
N PRO A 144 1.70 4.58 -1.62
CA PRO A 144 2.61 3.43 -1.57
C PRO A 144 1.87 2.15 -1.20
N THR A 145 2.20 1.07 -1.85
CA THR A 145 1.53 -0.22 -1.64
C THR A 145 2.55 -1.31 -1.37
N ILE A 146 2.30 -2.08 -0.35
CA ILE A 146 3.07 -3.27 0.01
C ILE A 146 2.18 -4.51 -0.04
N ALA A 147 2.76 -5.64 -0.42
CA ALA A 147 2.09 -6.93 -0.29
C ALA A 147 2.43 -7.54 1.08
N ALA A 148 1.42 -7.80 1.89
CA ALA A 148 1.58 -8.45 3.19
C ALA A 148 1.59 -9.97 3.00
N TRP A 149 2.77 -10.55 2.84
CA TRP A 149 2.95 -12.00 2.71
C TRP A 149 3.23 -12.64 4.06
N ARG A 150 2.63 -13.80 4.28
CA ARG A 150 3.00 -14.68 5.39
C ARG A 150 4.20 -15.54 4.93
N LYS A 151 5.30 -15.48 5.67
CA LYS A 151 6.34 -16.50 5.60
C LYS A 151 5.94 -17.71 6.42
#